data_61599aedc41ff1f4132c89a07e49bdcf
#
_entry.id   61599aedc41ff1f4132c89a07e49bdcf
#
_cell.length_a   1.000
_cell.length_b   1.000
_cell.length_c   1.000
_cell.angle_alpha   90.00
_cell.angle_beta   90.00
_cell.angle_gamma   90.00
#
_symmetry.space_group_name_H-M   'P 1'
#
loop_
_entity.id
_entity.type
_entity.pdbx_description
1 polymer ?
#
loop_
_entity_poly.entity_id
_entity_poly.type
_entity_poly.pdbx_seq_one_letter_code
_entity_poly.pdbx_strand_id
1 'polypeptide(L)'
;MSDYITTTNNLKIAELDFDSIKTALQKYLQGQDEFKDYDFTGSAMNILLDVLAYNTHYNGFYTNMLASEMFMDSATLRSSVVSIAKHLGYTPSSRKGSSVYVDLAIDTTATSTTLS
;
A
#
# COMPACT_ATOMS: atom_id res chain seq x y z
N MET A 1 -34.93 -18.31 -5.62
CA MET A 1 -33.48 -18.60 -5.44
C MET A 1 -32.73 -17.43 -6.00
N SER A 2 -32.36 -16.51 -5.15
CA SER A 2 -31.60 -15.33 -5.57
C SER A 2 -30.13 -15.71 -5.64
N ASP A 3 -29.66 -15.83 -6.87
CA ASP A 3 -28.24 -15.82 -7.16
C ASP A 3 -27.71 -14.46 -6.76
N TYR A 4 -27.17 -14.37 -5.55
CA TYR A 4 -26.27 -13.28 -5.20
C TYR A 4 -25.02 -13.49 -6.04
N ILE A 5 -25.06 -12.93 -7.25
CA ILE A 5 -23.87 -12.66 -8.01
C ILE A 5 -23.07 -11.74 -7.11
N THR A 6 -22.17 -12.32 -6.35
CA THR A 6 -21.03 -11.60 -5.79
C THR A 6 -20.19 -11.18 -6.99
N THR A 7 -20.69 -10.18 -7.72
CA THR A 7 -19.83 -9.40 -8.57
C THR A 7 -18.88 -8.74 -7.60
N THR A 8 -17.78 -9.41 -7.26
CA THR A 8 -16.57 -8.73 -6.91
C THR A 8 -16.28 -7.88 -8.13
N ASN A 9 -16.92 -6.72 -8.16
CA ASN A 9 -16.48 -5.60 -8.96
C ASN A 9 -15.13 -5.21 -8.35
N ASN A 10 -14.15 -6.08 -8.53
CA ASN A 10 -12.79 -5.64 -8.61
C ASN A 10 -12.85 -4.64 -9.76
N LEU A 11 -12.97 -3.37 -9.38
CA LEU A 11 -12.57 -2.30 -10.23
C LEU A 11 -11.21 -2.79 -10.76
N LYS A 12 -11.20 -3.36 -11.96
CA LYS A 12 -9.98 -3.54 -12.72
C LYS A 12 -9.54 -2.11 -13.05
N ILE A 13 -9.04 -1.46 -12.04
CA ILE A 13 -8.33 -0.20 -12.17
C ILE A 13 -7.14 -0.57 -12.99
N ALA A 14 -7.30 -0.36 -14.29
CA ALA A 14 -6.30 -0.49 -15.33
C ALA A 14 -5.36 -1.67 -15.06
N GLU A 15 -5.34 -2.62 -15.93
CA GLU A 15 -4.25 -3.58 -15.95
C GLU A 15 -2.97 -2.76 -15.84
N LEU A 16 -2.43 -2.70 -14.62
CA LEU A 16 -1.21 -1.94 -14.30
C LEU A 16 0.02 -2.70 -14.76
N ASP A 17 -0.21 -3.76 -15.53
CA ASP A 17 0.85 -4.55 -16.12
C ASP A 17 1.52 -3.77 -17.26
N PHE A 18 2.84 -3.69 -17.20
CA PHE A 18 3.66 -2.96 -18.15
C PHE A 18 3.42 -3.41 -19.60
N ASP A 19 3.37 -4.73 -19.82
CA ASP A 19 3.20 -5.31 -21.16
C ASP A 19 1.81 -5.00 -21.73
N SER A 20 0.79 -5.04 -20.90
CA SER A 20 -0.58 -4.69 -21.27
C SER A 20 -0.70 -3.22 -21.66
N ILE A 21 -0.08 -2.31 -20.90
CA ILE A 21 -0.03 -0.87 -21.19
C ILE A 21 0.70 -0.62 -22.51
N LYS A 22 1.87 -1.23 -22.71
CA LYS A 22 2.66 -1.10 -23.93
C LYS A 22 1.88 -1.58 -25.15
N THR A 23 1.25 -2.74 -25.06
CA THR A 23 0.42 -3.31 -26.14
C THR A 23 -0.77 -2.41 -26.46
N ALA A 24 -1.43 -1.85 -25.45
CA ALA A 24 -2.53 -0.92 -25.63
C ALA A 24 -2.08 0.36 -26.36
N LEU A 25 -0.92 0.91 -26.00
CA LEU A 25 -0.34 2.08 -26.65
C LEU A 25 0.03 1.79 -28.11
N GLN A 26 0.67 0.65 -28.38
CA GLN A 26 0.99 0.23 -29.75
C GLN A 26 -0.28 0.09 -30.59
N LYS A 27 -1.30 -0.58 -30.07
CA LYS A 27 -2.58 -0.76 -30.75
C LYS A 27 -3.28 0.57 -31.03
N TYR A 28 -3.22 1.49 -30.09
CA TYR A 28 -3.77 2.83 -30.27
C TYR A 28 -3.07 3.58 -31.40
N LEU A 29 -1.73 3.56 -31.45
CA LEU A 29 -0.94 4.23 -32.48
C LEU A 29 -1.13 3.58 -33.85
N GLN A 30 -1.20 2.26 -33.94
CA GLN A 30 -1.50 1.55 -35.19
C GLN A 30 -2.89 1.86 -35.75
N GLY A 31 -3.80 2.32 -34.92
CA GLY A 31 -5.12 2.80 -35.34
C GLY A 31 -5.11 4.20 -35.93
N GLN A 32 -4.01 4.94 -35.82
CA GLN A 32 -3.86 6.27 -36.44
C GLN A 32 -3.34 6.13 -37.87
N ASP A 33 -3.84 6.95 -38.77
CA ASP A 33 -3.52 6.86 -40.22
C ASP A 33 -2.01 7.10 -40.49
N GLU A 34 -1.36 7.95 -39.68
CA GLU A 34 0.05 8.26 -39.78
C GLU A 34 0.99 7.10 -39.43
N PHE A 35 0.53 6.14 -38.60
CA PHE A 35 1.33 5.05 -38.11
C PHE A 35 0.87 3.66 -38.55
N LYS A 36 -0.02 3.60 -39.51
CA LYS A 36 -0.68 2.35 -39.93
C LYS A 36 0.28 1.27 -40.43
N ASP A 37 1.35 1.69 -41.14
CA ASP A 37 2.38 0.79 -41.69
C ASP A 37 3.72 0.89 -40.94
N TYR A 38 3.74 1.48 -39.78
CA TYR A 38 4.97 1.71 -39.02
C TYR A 38 5.38 0.46 -38.22
N ASP A 39 6.65 0.04 -38.38
CA ASP A 39 7.22 -1.04 -37.56
C ASP A 39 7.66 -0.51 -36.21
N PHE A 40 6.86 -0.81 -35.19
CA PHE A 40 7.16 -0.41 -33.82
C PHE A 40 8.24 -1.26 -33.17
N THR A 41 8.47 -2.49 -33.63
CA THR A 41 9.37 -3.43 -32.95
C THR A 41 10.84 -3.13 -33.19
N GLY A 42 11.18 -2.61 -34.39
CA GLY A 42 12.57 -2.31 -34.78
C GLY A 42 12.98 -0.85 -34.64
N SER A 43 12.10 0.03 -34.20
CA SER A 43 12.31 1.47 -34.23
C SER A 43 12.61 2.11 -32.89
N ALA A 44 13.19 3.31 -32.90
CA ALA A 44 13.38 4.15 -31.72
C ALA A 44 12.05 4.47 -31.01
N MET A 45 10.92 4.42 -31.73
CA MET A 45 9.59 4.60 -31.16
C MET A 45 9.24 3.52 -30.12
N ASN A 46 9.76 2.31 -30.28
CA ASN A 46 9.58 1.26 -29.29
C ASN A 46 10.16 1.65 -27.93
N ILE A 47 11.34 2.27 -27.91
CA ILE A 47 11.96 2.75 -26.67
C ILE A 47 11.12 3.86 -26.02
N LEU A 48 10.57 4.75 -26.84
CA LEU A 48 9.69 5.81 -26.36
C LEU A 48 8.40 5.24 -25.74
N LEU A 49 7.83 4.22 -26.38
CA LEU A 49 6.68 3.50 -25.84
C LEU A 49 6.99 2.78 -24.52
N ASP A 50 8.19 2.22 -24.40
CA ASP A 50 8.63 1.60 -23.13
C ASP A 50 8.73 2.62 -22.01
N VAL A 51 9.31 3.78 -22.26
CA VAL A 51 9.40 4.88 -21.29
C VAL A 51 8.00 5.36 -20.89
N LEU A 52 7.10 5.50 -21.85
CA LEU A 52 5.73 5.95 -21.60
C LEU A 52 4.92 4.91 -20.82
N ALA A 53 5.04 3.63 -21.18
CA ALA A 53 4.41 2.52 -20.47
C ALA A 53 4.93 2.41 -19.04
N TYR A 54 6.23 2.58 -18.84
CA TYR A 54 6.87 2.58 -17.53
C TYR A 54 6.37 3.72 -16.64
N ASN A 55 6.30 4.94 -17.18
CA ASN A 55 5.75 6.09 -16.47
C ASN A 55 4.27 5.86 -16.07
N THR A 56 3.47 5.33 -16.99
CA THR A 56 2.06 5.04 -16.74
C THR A 56 1.90 3.97 -15.67
N HIS A 57 2.70 2.92 -15.73
CA HIS A 57 2.73 1.85 -14.73
C HIS A 57 3.03 2.40 -13.33
N TYR A 58 4.08 3.21 -13.17
CA TYR A 58 4.41 3.81 -11.88
C TYR A 58 3.34 4.77 -11.38
N ASN A 59 2.80 5.63 -12.24
CA ASN A 59 1.73 6.54 -11.86
C ASN A 59 0.50 5.78 -11.38
N GLY A 60 0.13 4.69 -12.06
CA GLY A 60 -0.96 3.81 -11.66
C GLY A 60 -0.69 3.15 -10.31
N PHE A 61 0.52 2.64 -10.09
CA PHE A 61 0.95 2.04 -8.83
C PHE A 61 0.85 3.04 -7.67
N TYR A 62 1.40 4.23 -7.82
CA TYR A 62 1.33 5.26 -6.77
C TYR A 62 -0.10 5.73 -6.50
N THR A 63 -0.91 5.85 -7.55
CA THR A 63 -2.32 6.22 -7.39
C THR A 63 -3.09 5.15 -6.62
N ASN A 64 -2.86 3.89 -6.93
CA ASN A 64 -3.49 2.76 -6.23
C ASN A 64 -3.04 2.67 -4.77
N MET A 65 -1.74 2.86 -4.52
CA MET A 65 -1.20 2.90 -3.16
C MET A 65 -1.82 4.05 -2.36
N LEU A 66 -1.89 5.26 -2.94
CA LEU A 66 -2.51 6.41 -2.30
C LEU A 66 -3.98 6.17 -1.99
N ALA A 67 -4.73 5.62 -2.95
CA ALA A 67 -6.14 5.29 -2.76
C ALA A 67 -6.34 4.26 -1.63
N SER A 68 -5.48 3.25 -1.54
CA SER A 68 -5.52 2.24 -0.46
C SER A 68 -5.26 2.86 0.91
N GLU A 69 -4.32 3.80 1.00
CA GLU A 69 -3.97 4.46 2.26
C GLU A 69 -4.99 5.52 2.71
N MET A 70 -5.91 5.94 1.84
CA MET A 70 -6.98 6.90 2.19
C MET A 70 -8.08 6.29 3.06
N PHE A 71 -8.25 4.98 3.02
CA PHE A 71 -9.30 4.28 3.77
C PHE A 71 -8.72 3.49 4.93
N MET A 72 -9.35 3.57 6.10
CA MET A 72 -8.88 2.88 7.31
C MET A 72 -8.82 1.35 7.13
N ASP A 73 -9.78 0.77 6.39
CA ASP A 73 -9.88 -0.67 6.19
C ASP A 73 -8.80 -1.24 5.26
N SER A 74 -8.30 -0.43 4.34
CA SER A 74 -7.30 -0.82 3.34
C SER A 74 -5.90 -0.28 3.62
N ALA A 75 -5.77 0.67 4.57
CA ALA A 75 -4.49 1.26 4.93
C ALA A 75 -3.56 0.24 5.58
N THR A 76 -2.36 0.10 5.05
CA THR A 76 -1.33 -0.82 5.55
C THR A 76 -0.31 -0.11 6.43
N LEU A 77 -0.09 1.17 6.20
CA LEU A 77 0.84 1.98 6.98
C LEU A 77 0.21 2.41 8.30
N ARG A 78 0.86 2.07 9.41
CA ARG A 78 0.41 2.49 10.75
C ARG A 78 0.24 4.00 10.88
N SER A 79 1.09 4.79 10.22
CA SER A 79 1.00 6.25 10.21
C SER A 79 -0.32 6.75 9.58
N SER A 80 -0.74 6.14 8.47
CA SER A 80 -1.99 6.45 7.79
C SER A 80 -3.19 6.13 8.67
N VAL A 81 -3.21 4.92 9.25
CA VAL A 81 -4.29 4.48 10.16
C VAL A 81 -4.39 5.41 11.38
N VAL A 82 -3.26 5.76 11.99
CA VAL A 82 -3.22 6.68 13.14
C VAL A 82 -3.71 8.08 12.76
N SER A 83 -3.34 8.56 11.58
CA SER A 83 -3.79 9.86 11.09
C SER A 83 -5.31 9.90 10.90
N ILE A 84 -5.86 8.88 10.24
CA ILE A 84 -7.30 8.75 10.01
C ILE A 84 -8.04 8.63 11.35
N ALA A 85 -7.53 7.79 12.28
CA ALA A 85 -8.12 7.63 13.60
C ALA A 85 -8.18 8.94 14.40
N LYS A 86 -7.14 9.77 14.31
CA LYS A 86 -7.13 11.10 14.94
C LYS A 86 -8.19 12.02 14.37
N HIS A 87 -8.45 11.99 13.07
CA HIS A 87 -9.53 12.74 12.45
C HIS A 87 -10.92 12.32 12.97
N LEU A 88 -11.06 11.05 13.35
CA LEU A 88 -12.28 10.52 13.97
C LEU A 88 -12.37 10.76 15.49
N GLY A 89 -11.39 11.48 16.06
CA GLY A 89 -11.35 11.78 17.49
C GLY A 89 -10.71 10.68 18.37
N TYR A 90 -10.17 9.63 17.77
CA TYR A 90 -9.49 8.56 18.49
C TYR A 90 -7.97 8.78 18.50
N THR A 91 -7.39 8.82 19.69
CA THR A 91 -5.93 8.91 19.84
C THR A 91 -5.37 7.54 20.23
N PRO A 92 -4.75 6.80 19.30
CA PRO A 92 -4.21 5.48 19.61
C PRO A 92 -3.01 5.61 20.56
N SER A 93 -3.01 4.81 21.62
CA SER A 93 -1.89 4.71 22.55
C SER A 93 -0.84 3.72 22.04
N SER A 94 0.43 4.00 22.36
CA SER A 94 1.51 3.05 22.12
C SER A 94 1.43 1.89 23.13
N ARG A 95 2.07 0.78 22.80
CA ARG A 95 2.23 -0.32 23.75
C ARG A 95 3.02 0.19 24.96
N LYS A 96 2.47 -0.06 26.15
CA LYS A 96 3.16 0.18 27.42
C LYS A 96 3.56 -1.17 28.02
N GLY A 97 4.73 -1.22 28.62
CA GLY A 97 5.10 -2.38 29.43
C GLY A 97 4.15 -2.53 30.62
N SER A 98 3.98 -3.73 31.09
CA SER A 98 3.27 -3.98 32.34
C SER A 98 4.07 -3.41 33.51
N SER A 99 3.38 -2.78 34.42
CA SER A 99 3.96 -2.28 35.67
C SER A 99 3.22 -2.91 36.85
N VAL A 100 3.97 -3.25 37.89
CA VAL A 100 3.43 -3.80 39.11
C VAL A 100 4.07 -3.07 40.29
N TYR A 101 3.28 -2.76 41.28
CA TYR A 101 3.77 -2.33 42.59
C TYR A 101 3.95 -3.57 43.45
N VAL A 102 5.13 -3.75 44.02
CA VAL A 102 5.47 -4.85 44.89
C VAL A 102 5.82 -4.30 46.27
N ASP A 103 5.07 -4.65 47.28
CA ASP A 103 5.44 -4.37 48.65
C ASP A 103 6.35 -5.50 49.14
N LEU A 104 7.59 -5.17 49.45
CA LEU A 104 8.56 -6.10 49.96
C LEU A 104 8.62 -5.96 51.49
N ALA A 105 8.02 -6.88 52.22
CA ALA A 105 8.19 -6.99 53.68
C ALA A 105 9.36 -7.94 53.98
N ILE A 106 10.43 -7.41 54.53
CA ILE A 106 11.56 -8.21 55.02
C ILE A 106 11.40 -8.40 56.50
N ASP A 107 11.04 -9.62 56.91
CA ASP A 107 10.98 -10.03 58.32
C ASP A 107 12.37 -10.57 58.71
N THR A 108 13.13 -9.79 59.43
CA THR A 108 14.45 -10.20 59.92
C THR A 108 14.29 -10.93 61.27
N THR A 109 14.31 -12.25 61.23
CA THR A 109 14.36 -13.09 62.42
C THR A 109 15.74 -13.16 63.05
N ALA A 110 16.75 -12.56 62.44
CA ALA A 110 18.12 -12.51 62.92
C ALA A 110 18.39 -11.23 63.68
N THR A 111 18.68 -11.34 64.97
CA THR A 111 19.18 -10.28 65.83
C THR A 111 20.56 -9.85 65.34
N SER A 112 20.64 -8.63 64.80
CA SER A 112 21.85 -7.86 64.46
C SER A 112 23.10 -8.65 64.03
N THR A 113 23.33 -8.75 62.72
CA THR A 113 24.68 -8.97 62.21
C THR A 113 25.23 -7.60 61.82
N THR A 114 26.15 -7.08 62.60
CA THR A 114 26.94 -5.92 62.18
C THR A 114 27.84 -6.35 61.04
N LEU A 115 27.59 -5.82 59.86
CA LEU A 115 28.52 -5.88 58.74
C LEU A 115 29.63 -4.88 59.06
N SER A 116 30.79 -5.43 59.41
CA SER A 116 32.04 -4.68 59.51
C SER A 116 32.73 -4.57 58.16
#